data_5811afe54be99ecf512e6d45010eabc2
#
_entry.id   5811afe54be99ecf512e6d45010eabc2
#
_cell.length_a   1.000
_cell.length_b   1.000
_cell.length_c   1.000
_cell.angle_alpha   90.00
_cell.angle_beta   90.00
_cell.angle_gamma   90.00
#
_symmetry.space_group_name_H-M   'P 1'
#
loop_
_entity.id
_entity.type
_entity.pdbx_description
1 polymer ?
#
loop_
_entity_poly.entity_id
_entity_poly.type
_entity_poly.pdbx_seq_one_letter_code
_entity_poly.pdbx_strand_id
1 'polypeptide(L)'
;MYDKPDARGHFGPYGGVFVSETLMFALDELKAAYAQYQNDPQFLAEFHSELKHFVGRPSPIYHAKRMSEIHGGAQIYFKREDLNHTGAHKINNVIGQAMLAKRMGKPRIIAETGAGQHGVATATICARFGLDCTVYQGSVDVARQAQNVYRMKLLGAKVVPVESGTKTLKDALNEAMRDWVTNVEDTFYIIGTVAGPHPYPMMVRDFQSVIGEECKIQMPVMTGRQPDYVLACVGGGSNAMGIFYPYIDYPEVKLVGVEAAGHGLMSGLHSAALCAGKPGVLXGNRTYLLQDENGQIAETHSVSAGMDYPGVGPEHAWLKDSGRAGYVAIDDKEALQAFHDCCRIEGIIPALESAHAIAYACKLAATLGKDKTILVNLSGRGDKDMHTVAQATGSEG
;
A
#
# COMPACT_ATOMS: atom_id res chain seq x y z
N MET A 1 1.78 -4.12 -25.29
CA MET A 1 2.24 -4.61 -23.98
C MET A 1 2.73 -3.45 -23.13
N TYR A 2 2.28 -3.43 -21.89
CA TYR A 2 2.66 -2.36 -20.96
C TYR A 2 4.15 -2.44 -20.62
N ASP A 3 4.85 -1.32 -20.72
CA ASP A 3 6.30 -1.32 -20.60
C ASP A 3 6.85 -0.25 -19.66
N LYS A 4 6.02 0.29 -18.75
CA LYS A 4 6.50 1.31 -17.83
C LYS A 4 7.12 0.69 -16.58
N PRO A 5 8.05 1.38 -15.93
CA PRO A 5 8.60 2.69 -16.28
C PRO A 5 9.70 2.57 -17.34
N ASP A 6 10.12 3.72 -17.88
CA ASP A 6 11.26 3.73 -18.78
C ASP A 6 12.56 3.57 -17.98
N ALA A 7 13.70 3.61 -18.66
CA ALA A 7 14.99 3.35 -18.00
C ALA A 7 15.33 4.40 -16.94
N ARG A 8 14.72 5.58 -17.01
CA ARG A 8 14.95 6.65 -16.05
C ARG A 8 13.91 6.69 -14.97
N GLY A 9 13.02 5.70 -14.95
CA GLY A 9 12.02 5.60 -13.89
C GLY A 9 10.76 6.40 -14.13
N HIS A 10 10.46 6.75 -15.36
CA HIS A 10 9.30 7.57 -15.67
C HIS A 10 8.13 6.73 -16.17
N PHE A 11 6.95 7.09 -15.67
CA PHE A 11 5.65 6.58 -16.12
C PHE A 11 4.99 7.73 -16.85
N GLY A 12 5.32 7.89 -18.16
CA GLY A 12 4.96 9.10 -18.86
C GLY A 12 5.66 10.29 -18.22
N PRO A 13 4.92 11.34 -17.84
CA PRO A 13 5.55 12.49 -17.17
C PRO A 13 5.81 12.30 -15.69
N TYR A 14 5.37 11.16 -15.12
CA TYR A 14 5.44 10.94 -13.67
C TYR A 14 6.61 10.06 -13.30
N GLY A 15 6.99 10.08 -12.02
CA GLY A 15 8.09 9.26 -11.53
C GLY A 15 9.39 10.02 -11.47
N GLY A 16 10.47 9.36 -11.85
CA GLY A 16 11.80 9.96 -11.90
C GLY A 16 12.48 10.05 -10.54
N VAL A 17 13.50 10.90 -10.47
CA VAL A 17 14.31 11.08 -9.27
C VAL A 17 14.45 12.59 -9.02
N PHE A 18 13.82 13.06 -7.95
CA PHE A 18 13.83 14.49 -7.58
C PHE A 18 14.32 14.58 -6.14
N VAL A 19 15.60 14.25 -5.93
CA VAL A 19 16.19 14.21 -4.60
C VAL A 19 17.48 15.03 -4.62
N SER A 20 17.97 15.34 -3.42
CA SER A 20 19.26 16.02 -3.33
C SER A 20 20.36 15.10 -3.86
N GLU A 21 21.44 15.75 -4.31
CA GLU A 21 22.53 15.00 -4.92
C GLU A 21 23.16 14.00 -3.96
N THR A 22 23.09 14.28 -2.65
CA THR A 22 23.65 13.38 -1.66
C THR A 22 23.00 12.00 -1.63
N LEU A 23 21.76 11.88 -2.13
CA LEU A 23 21.08 10.58 -2.18
C LEU A 23 21.34 9.82 -3.48
N MET A 24 21.94 10.45 -4.48
CA MET A 24 22.07 9.81 -5.80
C MET A 24 22.92 8.55 -5.74
N PHE A 25 24.00 8.56 -4.94
CA PHE A 25 24.83 7.37 -4.84
C PHE A 25 24.02 6.17 -4.32
N ALA A 26 23.26 6.38 -3.27
CA ALA A 26 22.46 5.29 -2.70
C ALA A 26 21.44 4.77 -3.70
N LEU A 27 20.78 5.67 -4.42
CA LEU A 27 19.77 5.27 -5.39
C LEU A 27 20.40 4.55 -6.59
N ASP A 28 21.56 5.00 -7.04
CA ASP A 28 22.24 4.33 -8.15
C ASP A 28 22.69 2.93 -7.76
N GLU A 29 23.18 2.78 -6.53
CA GLU A 29 23.56 1.46 -6.01
C GLU A 29 22.35 0.54 -5.95
N LEU A 30 21.24 1.04 -5.44
CA LEU A 30 20.01 0.27 -5.36
C LEU A 30 19.49 -0.12 -6.74
N LYS A 31 19.51 0.83 -7.67
CA LYS A 31 19.05 0.57 -9.02
C LYS A 31 19.87 -0.54 -9.68
N ALA A 32 21.20 -0.49 -9.52
CA ALA A 32 22.06 -1.51 -10.10
C ALA A 32 21.80 -2.88 -9.46
N ALA A 33 21.64 -2.92 -8.14
CA ALA A 33 21.38 -4.19 -7.47
C ALA A 33 20.05 -4.77 -7.90
N TYR A 34 19.02 -3.92 -7.98
CA TYR A 34 17.70 -4.44 -8.38
C TYR A 34 17.73 -4.96 -9.82
N ALA A 35 18.42 -4.26 -10.71
CA ALA A 35 18.57 -4.73 -12.09
C ALA A 35 19.24 -6.11 -12.14
N GLN A 36 20.22 -6.33 -11.26
CA GLN A 36 20.90 -7.62 -11.20
C GLN A 36 19.99 -8.75 -10.73
N TYR A 37 19.14 -8.49 -9.73
CA TYR A 37 18.39 -9.55 -9.09
C TYR A 37 16.93 -9.64 -9.53
N GLN A 38 16.42 -8.63 -10.23
CA GLN A 38 15.00 -8.55 -10.59
C GLN A 38 14.50 -9.82 -11.26
N ASN A 39 15.30 -10.40 -12.15
CA ASN A 39 14.91 -11.60 -12.88
C ASN A 39 15.82 -12.78 -12.58
N ASP A 40 16.59 -12.70 -11.52
CA ASP A 40 17.52 -13.77 -11.17
C ASP A 40 16.74 -15.00 -10.65
N PRO A 41 16.90 -16.17 -11.27
CA PRO A 41 16.10 -17.33 -10.84
C PRO A 41 16.29 -17.73 -9.38
N GLN A 42 17.51 -17.64 -8.86
CA GLN A 42 17.73 -17.99 -7.45
C GLN A 42 17.07 -17.02 -6.51
N PHE A 43 17.15 -15.72 -6.82
CA PHE A 43 16.50 -14.70 -6.00
C PHE A 43 14.99 -14.92 -6.00
N LEU A 44 14.41 -15.13 -7.18
CA LEU A 44 12.96 -15.32 -7.29
C LEU A 44 12.51 -16.61 -6.60
N ALA A 45 13.30 -17.67 -6.69
CA ALA A 45 12.95 -18.93 -6.01
C ALA A 45 12.94 -18.73 -4.50
N GLU A 46 13.93 -18.02 -3.96
CA GLU A 46 13.97 -17.76 -2.53
C GLU A 46 12.80 -16.87 -2.11
N PHE A 47 12.51 -15.83 -2.91
CA PHE A 47 11.39 -14.92 -2.65
C PHE A 47 10.08 -15.72 -2.56
N HIS A 48 9.83 -16.58 -3.54
CA HIS A 48 8.59 -17.36 -3.55
C HIS A 48 8.55 -18.38 -2.42
N SER A 49 9.70 -18.93 -2.04
CA SER A 49 9.74 -19.83 -0.90
C SER A 49 9.36 -19.12 0.40
N GLU A 50 9.86 -17.89 0.60
CA GLU A 50 9.50 -17.11 1.76
C GLU A 50 8.01 -16.76 1.75
N LEU A 51 7.49 -16.39 0.58
CA LEU A 51 6.07 -16.10 0.49
C LEU A 51 5.21 -17.30 0.85
N LYS A 52 5.63 -18.50 0.43
CA LYS A 52 4.87 -19.72 0.72
C LYS A 52 4.99 -20.12 2.18
N HIS A 53 6.20 -20.23 2.68
CA HIS A 53 6.42 -20.87 3.97
C HIS A 53 6.40 -19.91 5.16
N PHE A 54 6.75 -18.64 4.94
CA PHE A 54 6.73 -17.67 6.03
C PHE A 54 5.46 -16.84 6.03
N VAL A 55 4.98 -16.46 4.86
CA VAL A 55 3.79 -15.59 4.77
C VAL A 55 2.49 -16.40 4.74
N GLY A 56 2.53 -17.58 4.12
CA GLY A 56 1.34 -18.42 4.02
C GLY A 56 0.62 -18.31 2.68
N ARG A 57 1.32 -17.82 1.65
CA ARG A 57 0.71 -17.69 0.33
C ARG A 57 0.58 -19.03 -0.38
N PRO A 58 -0.33 -19.16 -1.36
CA PRO A 58 -1.19 -18.08 -1.89
C PRO A 58 -2.33 -17.75 -0.94
N SER A 59 -2.66 -16.47 -0.85
CA SER A 59 -3.85 -16.09 -0.11
C SER A 59 -5.08 -16.47 -0.93
N PRO A 60 -6.17 -16.87 -0.27
CA PRO A 60 -7.34 -17.32 -1.03
C PRO A 60 -8.17 -16.16 -1.56
N ILE A 61 -9.02 -16.48 -2.52
CA ILE A 61 -10.12 -15.61 -2.92
C ILE A 61 -11.39 -16.16 -2.29
N TYR A 62 -12.20 -15.27 -1.74
CA TYR A 62 -13.40 -15.61 -1.00
C TYR A 62 -14.61 -14.97 -1.68
N HIS A 63 -15.63 -15.76 -1.98
CA HIS A 63 -16.86 -15.22 -2.54
C HIS A 63 -17.70 -14.64 -1.41
N ALA A 64 -17.88 -13.32 -1.41
CA ALA A 64 -18.69 -12.63 -0.40
C ALA A 64 -20.15 -12.77 -0.80
N LYS A 65 -20.68 -13.96 -0.64
CA LYS A 65 -21.97 -14.35 -1.19
C LYS A 65 -23.12 -13.61 -0.53
N ARG A 66 -23.09 -13.53 0.80
CA ARG A 66 -24.19 -12.84 1.51
C ARG A 66 -24.19 -11.36 1.19
N MET A 67 -23.02 -10.74 1.15
CA MET A 67 -22.93 -9.33 0.81
C MET A 67 -23.42 -9.09 -0.62
N SER A 68 -23.07 -9.98 -1.53
CA SER A 68 -23.53 -9.88 -2.93
C SER A 68 -25.07 -9.95 -2.99
N GLU A 69 -25.65 -10.87 -2.25
CA GLU A 69 -27.12 -11.02 -2.23
C GLU A 69 -27.80 -9.79 -1.67
N ILE A 70 -27.25 -9.23 -0.61
CA ILE A 70 -27.87 -8.08 0.05
C ILE A 70 -27.86 -6.86 -0.85
N HIS A 71 -26.76 -6.61 -1.55
CA HIS A 71 -26.68 -5.44 -2.43
C HIS A 71 -27.35 -5.67 -3.77
N GLY A 72 -27.52 -6.90 -4.18
CA GLY A 72 -28.29 -7.27 -5.36
C GLY A 72 -27.64 -6.79 -6.67
N GLY A 73 -26.94 -7.62 -7.35
CA GLY A 73 -26.27 -7.25 -8.58
C GLY A 73 -25.01 -8.07 -8.72
N ALA A 74 -23.91 -7.40 -9.04
CA ALA A 74 -22.67 -8.12 -9.31
C ALA A 74 -22.23 -8.93 -8.09
N GLN A 75 -21.50 -10.01 -8.38
CA GLN A 75 -20.95 -10.88 -7.36
C GLN A 75 -19.61 -10.32 -6.88
N ILE A 76 -19.46 -10.22 -5.56
CA ILE A 76 -18.27 -9.62 -4.94
C ILE A 76 -17.35 -10.71 -4.40
N TYR A 77 -16.08 -10.62 -4.73
CA TYR A 77 -15.04 -11.55 -4.29
C TYR A 77 -13.94 -10.76 -3.60
N PHE A 78 -13.36 -11.33 -2.54
CA PHE A 78 -12.27 -10.72 -1.79
C PHE A 78 -10.99 -11.50 -2.00
N LYS A 79 -9.91 -10.82 -2.42
CA LYS A 79 -8.56 -11.41 -2.34
C LYS A 79 -8.05 -11.15 -0.93
N ARG A 80 -7.82 -12.24 -0.18
CA ARG A 80 -7.67 -12.21 1.27
C ARG A 80 -6.23 -11.96 1.71
N GLU A 81 -5.71 -10.75 1.45
CA GLU A 81 -4.38 -10.40 1.94
C GLU A 81 -4.36 -10.20 3.46
N ASP A 82 -5.52 -10.09 4.06
CA ASP A 82 -5.66 -10.04 5.52
C ASP A 82 -5.24 -11.34 6.20
N LEU A 83 -5.16 -12.43 5.46
CA LEU A 83 -4.75 -13.73 6.02
C LEU A 83 -3.24 -13.96 5.98
N ASN A 84 -2.48 -13.07 5.39
CA ASN A 84 -1.03 -13.18 5.39
C ASN A 84 -0.46 -13.04 6.78
N HIS A 85 0.72 -13.60 7.00
CA HIS A 85 1.48 -13.30 8.21
C HIS A 85 1.61 -11.78 8.34
N THR A 86 1.42 -11.25 9.50
CA THR A 86 1.32 -9.85 9.92
C THR A 86 -0.02 -9.19 9.55
N GLY A 87 -0.88 -9.88 8.83
CA GLY A 87 -2.26 -9.43 8.66
C GLY A 87 -2.52 -8.48 7.52
N ALA A 88 -1.60 -8.34 6.58
CA ALA A 88 -1.80 -7.42 5.46
C ALA A 88 -0.86 -7.76 4.31
N HIS A 89 -0.96 -6.98 3.24
CA HIS A 89 -0.13 -7.15 2.05
C HIS A 89 1.32 -6.69 2.24
N LYS A 90 1.58 -5.90 3.27
CA LYS A 90 2.87 -5.23 3.40
C LYS A 90 4.05 -6.18 3.49
N ILE A 91 3.82 -7.37 4.04
CA ILE A 91 4.89 -8.35 4.21
C ILE A 91 5.52 -8.77 2.87
N ASN A 92 4.74 -8.78 1.78
CA ASN A 92 5.26 -9.20 0.48
C ASN A 92 6.44 -8.33 0.05
N ASN A 93 6.25 -7.02 0.16
CA ASN A 93 7.27 -6.07 -0.27
C ASN A 93 8.48 -6.08 0.65
N VAL A 94 8.26 -6.12 1.97
CA VAL A 94 9.42 -6.04 2.86
C VAL A 94 10.31 -7.27 2.74
N ILE A 95 9.73 -8.43 2.43
CA ILE A 95 10.55 -9.62 2.17
C ILE A 95 11.47 -9.37 0.97
N GLY A 96 10.91 -8.88 -0.13
CA GLY A 96 11.71 -8.64 -1.32
C GLY A 96 12.84 -7.66 -1.07
N GLN A 97 12.54 -6.56 -0.40
CA GLN A 97 13.56 -5.55 -0.14
C GLN A 97 14.61 -6.05 0.86
N ALA A 98 14.19 -6.78 1.89
CA ALA A 98 15.17 -7.32 2.85
C ALA A 98 16.09 -8.35 2.20
N MET A 99 15.56 -9.18 1.29
CA MET A 99 16.39 -10.10 0.53
C MET A 99 17.42 -9.34 -0.30
N LEU A 100 16.97 -8.25 -0.92
CA LEU A 100 17.88 -7.44 -1.73
C LEU A 100 18.96 -6.82 -0.83
N ALA A 101 18.57 -6.34 0.35
CA ALA A 101 19.54 -5.80 1.30
C ALA A 101 20.62 -6.82 1.65
N LYS A 102 20.22 -8.07 1.86
CA LYS A 102 21.18 -9.13 2.16
C LYS A 102 22.14 -9.34 1.00
N ARG A 103 21.61 -9.38 -0.24
CA ARG A 103 22.45 -9.53 -1.42
C ARG A 103 23.43 -8.39 -1.58
N MET A 104 23.03 -7.18 -1.14
CA MET A 104 23.88 -6.01 -1.23
C MET A 104 24.89 -5.92 -0.07
N GLY A 105 24.83 -6.84 0.87
CA GLY A 105 25.72 -6.82 2.04
C GLY A 105 25.38 -5.75 3.04
N LYS A 106 24.12 -5.34 3.13
CA LYS A 106 23.67 -4.31 4.06
C LYS A 106 23.09 -4.97 5.32
N PRO A 107 23.82 -4.96 6.44
CA PRO A 107 23.33 -5.65 7.64
C PRO A 107 22.30 -4.86 8.44
N ARG A 108 22.06 -3.61 8.09
CA ARG A 108 21.19 -2.72 8.86
C ARG A 108 20.07 -2.20 7.98
N ILE A 109 18.85 -2.26 8.50
CA ILE A 109 17.64 -1.81 7.80
C ILE A 109 17.06 -0.63 8.56
N ILE A 110 16.64 0.40 7.82
CA ILE A 110 15.84 1.47 8.40
C ILE A 110 14.52 1.59 7.64
N ALA A 111 13.53 2.12 8.33
CA ALA A 111 12.23 2.38 7.76
C ALA A 111 11.59 3.52 8.52
N GLU A 112 10.60 4.16 7.92
CA GLU A 112 9.72 5.07 8.63
C GLU A 112 8.35 4.43 8.69
N THR A 113 7.55 4.87 9.66
CA THR A 113 6.20 4.35 9.77
C THR A 113 5.29 5.41 10.37
N GLY A 114 4.02 5.40 10.01
CA GLY A 114 3.01 6.26 10.63
C GLY A 114 2.15 5.44 11.57
N ALA A 115 1.18 4.71 11.02
CA ALA A 115 0.30 3.87 11.83
C ALA A 115 1.03 2.67 12.44
N GLY A 116 2.18 2.30 11.89
CA GLY A 116 2.98 1.22 12.45
C GLY A 116 2.95 -0.08 11.69
N GLN A 117 2.06 -0.22 10.73
CA GLN A 117 1.94 -1.50 10.02
C GLN A 117 3.18 -1.82 9.19
N HIS A 118 3.70 -0.83 8.47
CA HIS A 118 4.93 -1.04 7.71
C HIS A 118 6.10 -1.31 8.65
N GLY A 119 6.15 -0.59 9.78
CA GLY A 119 7.20 -0.81 10.78
C GLY A 119 7.15 -2.22 11.34
N VAL A 120 5.95 -2.72 11.65
CA VAL A 120 5.82 -4.08 12.17
C VAL A 120 6.26 -5.10 11.10
N ALA A 121 5.84 -4.92 9.85
CA ALA A 121 6.26 -5.84 8.79
C ALA A 121 7.78 -5.82 8.61
N THR A 122 8.36 -4.64 8.64
CA THR A 122 9.81 -4.51 8.51
C THR A 122 10.54 -5.18 9.67
N ALA A 123 10.09 -4.93 10.90
CA ALA A 123 10.68 -5.57 12.07
C ALA A 123 10.57 -7.09 12.00
N THR A 124 9.43 -7.58 11.50
CA THR A 124 9.19 -9.02 11.36
C THR A 124 10.23 -9.66 10.44
N ILE A 125 10.43 -9.07 9.27
CA ILE A 125 11.36 -9.70 8.33
C ILE A 125 12.81 -9.52 8.77
N CYS A 126 13.12 -8.43 9.44
CA CYS A 126 14.48 -8.26 9.98
C CYS A 126 14.77 -9.31 11.04
N ALA A 127 13.79 -9.61 11.89
CA ALA A 127 13.95 -10.70 12.87
C ALA A 127 14.19 -12.04 12.16
N ARG A 128 13.40 -12.32 11.13
CA ARG A 128 13.52 -13.55 10.36
C ARG A 128 14.89 -13.68 9.71
N PHE A 129 15.44 -12.59 9.19
CA PHE A 129 16.68 -12.63 8.41
C PHE A 129 17.93 -12.26 9.24
N GLY A 130 17.77 -11.92 10.50
CA GLY A 130 18.92 -11.57 11.33
C GLY A 130 19.52 -10.22 10.97
N LEU A 131 18.70 -9.24 10.62
CA LEU A 131 19.16 -7.90 10.25
C LEU A 131 18.83 -6.92 11.37
N ASP A 132 19.73 -5.96 11.61
CA ASP A 132 19.44 -4.87 12.54
C ASP A 132 18.34 -3.99 11.97
N CYS A 133 17.43 -3.53 12.81
CA CYS A 133 16.27 -2.78 12.36
C CYS A 133 16.05 -1.54 13.21
N THR A 134 15.98 -0.38 12.56
CA THR A 134 15.63 0.89 13.21
C THR A 134 14.44 1.47 12.47
N VAL A 135 13.38 1.81 13.22
CA VAL A 135 12.15 2.36 12.64
C VAL A 135 11.95 3.75 13.23
N TYR A 136 11.79 4.73 12.35
CA TYR A 136 11.50 6.11 12.74
C TYR A 136 9.98 6.33 12.72
N GLN A 137 9.48 6.93 13.80
CA GLN A 137 8.04 7.17 13.90
C GLN A 137 7.84 8.50 14.62
N GLY A 138 6.96 9.36 14.10
CA GLY A 138 6.68 10.62 14.78
C GLY A 138 6.16 10.38 16.19
N SER A 139 6.57 11.23 17.13
CA SER A 139 6.22 11.00 18.52
C SER A 139 4.72 11.04 18.78
N VAL A 140 3.97 11.81 17.99
CA VAL A 140 2.50 11.80 18.08
C VAL A 140 1.96 10.40 17.72
N ASP A 141 2.52 9.80 16.67
CA ASP A 141 2.08 8.46 16.25
C ASP A 141 2.55 7.38 17.23
N VAL A 142 3.74 7.56 17.83
CA VAL A 142 4.21 6.59 18.83
C VAL A 142 3.19 6.50 19.98
N ALA A 143 2.69 7.64 20.41
CA ALA A 143 1.71 7.64 21.51
C ALA A 143 0.38 7.02 21.08
N ARG A 144 -0.07 7.33 19.86
CA ARG A 144 -1.36 6.83 19.38
C ARG A 144 -1.33 5.35 19.04
N GLN A 145 -0.18 4.82 18.65
CA GLN A 145 -0.04 3.46 18.13
C GLN A 145 0.83 2.61 19.04
N ALA A 146 0.62 2.72 20.35
CA ALA A 146 1.49 2.08 21.32
C ALA A 146 1.58 0.57 21.14
N GLN A 147 0.50 -0.08 20.73
CA GLN A 147 0.54 -1.53 20.53
C GLN A 147 1.48 -1.93 19.41
N ASN A 148 1.48 -1.18 18.31
CA ASN A 148 2.40 -1.47 17.22
C ASN A 148 3.84 -1.18 17.62
N VAL A 149 4.06 -0.13 18.41
CA VAL A 149 5.40 0.15 18.94
C VAL A 149 5.89 -1.04 19.76
N TYR A 150 5.03 -1.56 20.62
CA TYR A 150 5.41 -2.72 21.43
C TYR A 150 5.71 -3.94 20.56
N ARG A 151 4.90 -4.18 19.52
CA ARG A 151 5.15 -5.27 18.59
C ARG A 151 6.52 -5.14 17.94
N MET A 152 6.87 -3.93 17.47
CA MET A 152 8.16 -3.71 16.84
C MET A 152 9.30 -4.01 17.82
N LYS A 153 9.16 -3.59 19.07
CA LYS A 153 10.18 -3.85 20.07
C LYS A 153 10.30 -5.34 20.40
N LEU A 154 9.17 -6.04 20.49
CA LEU A 154 9.18 -7.48 20.70
C LEU A 154 9.95 -8.19 19.58
N LEU A 155 9.83 -7.68 18.36
CA LEU A 155 10.49 -8.28 17.20
C LEU A 155 11.96 -7.88 17.09
N GLY A 156 12.44 -7.06 18.01
CA GLY A 156 13.84 -6.69 18.06
C GLY A 156 14.21 -5.39 17.42
N ALA A 157 13.23 -4.64 16.91
CA ALA A 157 13.53 -3.36 16.27
C ALA A 157 13.70 -2.27 17.30
N LYS A 158 14.53 -1.29 16.96
CA LYS A 158 14.64 -0.05 17.71
C LYS A 158 13.67 0.95 17.11
N VAL A 159 12.76 1.49 17.91
CA VAL A 159 11.81 2.50 17.46
C VAL A 159 12.29 3.85 17.98
N VAL A 160 12.52 4.78 17.05
CA VAL A 160 13.04 6.11 17.37
C VAL A 160 11.93 7.13 17.22
N PRO A 161 11.42 7.70 18.31
CA PRO A 161 10.42 8.76 18.19
C PRO A 161 11.04 10.01 17.59
N VAL A 162 10.34 10.63 16.65
CA VAL A 162 10.83 11.84 15.99
C VAL A 162 10.05 13.02 16.54
N GLU A 163 10.79 13.97 17.10
CA GLU A 163 10.21 15.13 17.78
C GLU A 163 10.15 16.38 16.92
N SER A 164 10.74 16.38 15.75
CA SER A 164 10.81 17.57 14.90
C SER A 164 9.50 17.76 14.12
N GLY A 165 9.26 18.98 13.69
CA GLY A 165 8.12 19.33 12.85
C GLY A 165 6.80 18.99 13.53
N THR A 166 5.89 18.40 12.77
CA THR A 166 4.57 18.02 13.30
C THR A 166 4.60 16.68 14.06
N LYS A 167 5.76 16.06 14.13
CA LYS A 167 5.95 14.80 14.86
C LYS A 167 5.08 13.67 14.30
N THR A 168 4.98 13.62 12.97
CA THR A 168 4.17 12.64 12.27
C THR A 168 4.97 11.99 11.15
N LEU A 169 4.30 11.32 10.23
CA LEU A 169 4.94 10.51 9.19
C LEU A 169 5.94 11.30 8.35
N LYS A 170 5.60 12.54 8.00
CA LYS A 170 6.48 13.36 7.18
C LYS A 170 7.84 13.55 7.86
N ASP A 171 7.81 13.82 9.15
CA ASP A 171 9.03 14.06 9.90
C ASP A 171 9.83 12.79 10.12
N ALA A 172 9.12 11.66 10.29
CA ALA A 172 9.78 10.37 10.39
C ALA A 172 10.51 10.04 9.09
N LEU A 173 9.88 10.33 7.96
CA LEU A 173 10.49 10.10 6.65
C LEU A 173 11.75 10.94 6.49
N ASN A 174 11.70 12.21 6.89
CA ASN A 174 12.87 13.07 6.80
C ASN A 174 14.03 12.54 7.64
N GLU A 175 13.72 12.05 8.84
CA GLU A 175 14.76 11.53 9.70
C GLU A 175 15.36 10.24 9.14
N ALA A 176 14.53 9.37 8.57
CA ALA A 176 15.02 8.16 7.94
C ALA A 176 15.95 8.50 6.77
N MET A 177 15.58 9.51 5.98
CA MET A 177 16.44 9.93 4.87
C MET A 177 17.80 10.43 5.37
N ARG A 178 17.81 11.21 6.46
CA ARG A 178 19.07 11.70 7.02
C ARG A 178 19.96 10.54 7.47
N ASP A 179 19.36 9.54 8.11
CA ASP A 179 20.09 8.35 8.52
C ASP A 179 20.70 7.66 7.31
N TRP A 180 19.88 7.50 6.26
CA TRP A 180 20.32 6.78 5.06
C TRP A 180 21.52 7.45 4.41
N VAL A 181 21.44 8.78 4.23
CA VAL A 181 22.56 9.51 3.64
C VAL A 181 23.84 9.31 4.44
N THR A 182 23.72 9.33 5.76
CA THR A 182 24.88 9.21 6.65
C THR A 182 25.46 7.80 6.65
N ASN A 183 24.64 6.78 6.52
CA ASN A 183 25.05 5.40 6.74
C ASN A 183 24.83 4.49 5.53
N VAL A 184 24.91 5.04 4.34
CA VAL A 184 24.53 4.29 3.13
C VAL A 184 25.38 3.04 2.92
N GLU A 185 26.62 3.03 3.44
CA GLU A 185 27.51 1.90 3.20
C GLU A 185 26.98 0.61 3.83
N ASP A 186 26.35 0.68 5.00
CA ASP A 186 25.88 -0.53 5.69
C ASP A 186 24.38 -0.58 5.89
N THR A 187 23.65 0.38 5.35
CA THR A 187 22.23 0.54 5.65
C THR A 187 21.40 0.52 4.37
N PHE A 188 20.29 -0.17 4.44
CA PHE A 188 19.28 -0.22 3.37
C PHE A 188 18.00 0.38 3.91
N TYR A 189 17.39 1.26 3.14
CA TYR A 189 16.13 1.91 3.53
C TYR A 189 14.98 1.20 2.83
N ILE A 190 14.10 0.55 3.61
CA ILE A 190 12.93 -0.15 3.08
C ILE A 190 11.76 0.83 3.01
N ILE A 191 11.28 1.09 1.81
CA ILE A 191 10.11 1.94 1.60
C ILE A 191 8.88 1.06 1.42
N GLY A 192 7.79 1.42 2.08
CA GLY A 192 6.61 0.57 2.18
C GLY A 192 5.56 0.75 1.11
N THR A 193 5.74 1.68 0.17
CA THR A 193 4.72 1.92 -0.83
C THR A 193 5.35 2.20 -2.19
N VAL A 194 4.50 2.34 -3.21
CA VAL A 194 4.95 2.52 -4.61
C VAL A 194 5.25 3.99 -4.93
N ALA A 195 5.55 4.79 -3.93
CA ALA A 195 5.92 6.18 -4.10
C ALA A 195 7.41 6.35 -3.82
N GLY A 196 7.92 7.55 -4.07
CA GLY A 196 9.31 7.83 -3.83
C GLY A 196 10.14 7.82 -5.12
N PRO A 197 11.45 8.01 -4.99
CA PRO A 197 12.30 8.08 -6.18
C PRO A 197 12.53 6.72 -6.80
N HIS A 198 12.74 6.71 -8.12
CA HIS A 198 13.10 5.48 -8.82
C HIS A 198 14.38 4.91 -8.19
N PRO A 199 14.46 3.59 -7.94
CA PRO A 199 13.63 2.53 -8.47
C PRO A 199 12.51 2.06 -7.55
N TYR A 200 12.24 2.77 -6.45
CA TYR A 200 11.28 2.28 -5.46
C TYR A 200 9.88 2.01 -6.04
N PRO A 201 9.28 2.90 -6.84
CA PRO A 201 7.93 2.60 -7.32
C PRO A 201 7.86 1.31 -8.13
N MET A 202 8.86 1.06 -8.98
CA MET A 202 8.90 -0.17 -9.76
C MET A 202 9.15 -1.39 -8.87
N MET A 203 10.11 -1.26 -7.98
CA MET A 203 10.52 -2.38 -7.13
C MET A 203 9.39 -2.83 -6.21
N VAL A 204 8.74 -1.89 -5.55
CA VAL A 204 7.64 -2.23 -4.64
C VAL A 204 6.48 -2.85 -5.43
N ARG A 205 6.15 -2.26 -6.59
CA ARG A 205 5.13 -2.85 -7.45
C ARG A 205 5.46 -4.31 -7.79
N ASP A 206 6.70 -4.55 -8.20
CA ASP A 206 7.09 -5.90 -8.61
C ASP A 206 6.93 -6.90 -7.46
N PHE A 207 7.37 -6.52 -6.25
CA PHE A 207 7.25 -7.42 -5.12
C PHE A 207 5.80 -7.65 -4.69
N GLN A 208 4.93 -6.66 -4.92
CA GLN A 208 3.51 -6.83 -4.59
C GLN A 208 2.73 -7.53 -5.69
N SER A 209 3.30 -7.66 -6.88
CA SER A 209 2.54 -8.17 -8.02
C SER A 209 2.13 -9.63 -7.86
N VAL A 210 2.71 -10.34 -6.89
CA VAL A 210 2.26 -11.69 -6.56
C VAL A 210 0.76 -11.72 -6.30
N ILE A 211 0.20 -10.62 -5.78
CA ILE A 211 -1.25 -10.58 -5.49
C ILE A 211 -2.04 -10.80 -6.78
N GLY A 212 -1.79 -10.00 -7.79
CA GLY A 212 -2.52 -10.11 -9.05
C GLY A 212 -2.19 -11.37 -9.83
N GLU A 213 -0.92 -11.82 -9.75
CA GLU A 213 -0.55 -13.07 -10.44
C GLU A 213 -1.35 -14.24 -9.90
N GLU A 214 -1.54 -14.30 -8.59
CA GLU A 214 -2.37 -15.34 -8.00
C GLU A 214 -3.82 -15.20 -8.45
N CYS A 215 -4.34 -13.98 -8.49
CA CYS A 215 -5.72 -13.76 -8.89
C CYS A 215 -5.98 -14.21 -10.32
N LYS A 216 -5.01 -14.02 -11.21
CA LYS A 216 -5.16 -14.45 -12.59
C LYS A 216 -5.37 -15.96 -12.72
N ILE A 217 -4.81 -16.72 -11.75
CA ILE A 217 -5.00 -18.16 -11.71
C ILE A 217 -6.30 -18.52 -10.98
N GLN A 218 -6.55 -17.85 -9.86
CA GLN A 218 -7.64 -18.23 -8.96
C GLN A 218 -9.01 -17.87 -9.49
N MET A 219 -9.16 -16.68 -10.12
CA MET A 219 -10.49 -16.26 -10.58
C MET A 219 -11.05 -17.20 -11.65
N PRO A 220 -10.29 -17.60 -12.68
CA PRO A 220 -10.83 -18.57 -13.62
C PRO A 220 -11.24 -19.89 -12.99
N VAL A 221 -10.50 -20.34 -11.96
CA VAL A 221 -10.88 -21.57 -11.26
C VAL A 221 -12.23 -21.40 -10.53
N MET A 222 -12.44 -20.23 -9.93
CA MET A 222 -13.66 -20.01 -9.14
C MET A 222 -14.87 -19.66 -10.00
N THR A 223 -14.67 -18.90 -11.08
CA THR A 223 -15.79 -18.34 -11.82
C THR A 223 -15.80 -18.69 -13.31
N GLY A 224 -14.73 -19.30 -13.81
CA GLY A 224 -14.60 -19.62 -15.23
C GLY A 224 -14.01 -18.52 -16.08
N ARG A 225 -13.74 -17.35 -15.51
CA ARG A 225 -13.18 -16.25 -16.29
C ARG A 225 -12.54 -15.21 -15.37
N GLN A 226 -11.86 -14.23 -15.98
CA GLN A 226 -11.28 -13.13 -15.20
C GLN A 226 -12.37 -12.18 -14.72
N PRO A 227 -12.11 -11.41 -13.67
CA PRO A 227 -13.14 -10.51 -13.15
C PRO A 227 -13.46 -9.37 -14.13
N ASP A 228 -14.67 -8.83 -14.02
CA ASP A 228 -15.03 -7.64 -14.78
C ASP A 228 -14.39 -6.39 -14.20
N TYR A 229 -14.25 -6.33 -12.87
CA TYR A 229 -13.65 -5.20 -12.17
C TYR A 229 -12.69 -5.69 -11.12
N VAL A 230 -11.58 -4.96 -10.96
CA VAL A 230 -10.65 -5.16 -9.84
C VAL A 230 -10.58 -3.83 -9.10
N LEU A 231 -10.87 -3.88 -7.81
CA LEU A 231 -10.91 -2.70 -6.95
C LEU A 231 -9.87 -2.82 -5.83
N ALA A 232 -9.24 -1.71 -5.50
CA ALA A 232 -8.32 -1.67 -4.37
C ALA A 232 -8.28 -0.26 -3.80
N CYS A 233 -8.08 -0.15 -2.50
CA CYS A 233 -7.93 1.16 -1.89
C CYS A 233 -6.55 1.75 -2.26
N VAL A 234 -6.49 3.06 -2.31
CA VAL A 234 -5.28 3.76 -2.72
C VAL A 234 -4.96 4.86 -1.71
N GLY A 235 -3.91 4.62 -0.92
CA GLY A 235 -3.24 5.65 -0.16
C GLY A 235 -1.96 5.97 -0.92
N GLY A 236 -0.82 5.40 -0.53
CA GLY A 236 0.35 5.41 -1.41
C GLY A 236 0.13 4.55 -2.64
N GLY A 237 -0.58 3.43 -2.47
CA GLY A 237 -1.07 2.65 -3.60
C GLY A 237 -0.40 1.32 -3.85
N SER A 238 0.35 0.77 -2.88
CA SER A 238 1.09 -0.45 -3.18
C SER A 238 0.20 -1.69 -3.31
N ASN A 239 -0.81 -1.82 -2.46
CA ASN A 239 -1.69 -2.97 -2.60
C ASN A 239 -2.44 -2.92 -3.92
N ALA A 240 -2.83 -1.72 -4.33
CA ALA A 240 -3.52 -1.55 -5.60
C ALA A 240 -2.61 -1.88 -6.77
N MET A 241 -1.36 -1.38 -6.78
CA MET A 241 -0.46 -1.74 -7.87
C MET A 241 -0.19 -3.24 -7.91
N GLY A 242 -0.12 -3.88 -6.74
CA GLY A 242 0.12 -5.31 -6.69
C GLY A 242 -0.98 -6.12 -7.37
N ILE A 243 -2.22 -5.72 -7.19
CA ILE A 243 -3.31 -6.46 -7.83
C ILE A 243 -3.58 -5.95 -9.25
N PHE A 244 -3.33 -4.66 -9.52
CA PHE A 244 -3.58 -4.08 -10.85
C PHE A 244 -2.53 -4.50 -11.89
N TYR A 245 -1.25 -4.50 -11.49
CA TYR A 245 -0.17 -4.61 -12.47
C TYR A 245 -0.30 -5.84 -13.36
N PRO A 246 -0.55 -7.04 -12.80
CA PRO A 246 -0.69 -8.20 -13.68
C PRO A 246 -1.90 -8.14 -14.61
N TYR A 247 -2.88 -7.28 -14.32
CA TYR A 247 -4.07 -7.15 -15.15
C TYR A 247 -3.99 -6.02 -16.17
N ILE A 248 -2.90 -5.22 -16.17
CA ILE A 248 -2.86 -4.05 -17.06
C ILE A 248 -3.05 -4.44 -18.52
N ASP A 249 -2.44 -5.55 -18.96
CA ASP A 249 -2.56 -6.01 -20.33
C ASP A 249 -3.82 -6.83 -20.62
N TYR A 250 -4.77 -6.82 -19.68
CA TYR A 250 -6.09 -7.46 -19.87
C TYR A 250 -7.12 -6.34 -20.00
N PRO A 251 -7.32 -5.80 -21.21
CA PRO A 251 -8.16 -4.59 -21.33
C PRO A 251 -9.61 -4.79 -20.93
N GLU A 252 -10.10 -6.03 -20.95
CA GLU A 252 -11.47 -6.32 -20.55
C GLU A 252 -11.67 -6.24 -19.03
N VAL A 253 -10.59 -6.25 -18.25
CA VAL A 253 -10.68 -6.13 -16.80
C VAL A 253 -10.53 -4.65 -16.43
N LYS A 254 -11.56 -4.09 -15.81
CA LYS A 254 -11.55 -2.68 -15.43
C LYS A 254 -10.91 -2.53 -14.05
N LEU A 255 -10.01 -1.56 -13.94
CA LEU A 255 -9.26 -1.31 -12.70
C LEU A 255 -9.78 -0.03 -12.07
N VAL A 256 -10.14 -0.08 -10.79
CA VAL A 256 -10.63 1.11 -10.09
C VAL A 256 -9.93 1.24 -8.75
N GLY A 257 -9.24 2.35 -8.55
CA GLY A 257 -8.64 2.68 -7.26
C GLY A 257 -9.60 3.52 -6.44
N VAL A 258 -9.65 3.26 -5.15
CA VAL A 258 -10.59 3.94 -4.25
C VAL A 258 -9.79 4.74 -3.23
N GLU A 259 -9.89 6.06 -3.32
CA GLU A 259 -9.19 6.97 -2.42
C GLU A 259 -10.08 7.39 -1.26
N ALA A 260 -9.49 8.06 -0.27
CA ALA A 260 -10.20 8.49 0.94
C ALA A 260 -10.70 9.92 0.76
N ALA A 261 -12.00 10.09 0.74
CA ALA A 261 -12.61 11.42 0.68
C ALA A 261 -12.75 12.08 2.06
N GLY A 262 -12.36 11.40 3.14
CA GLY A 262 -12.31 11.97 4.48
C GLY A 262 -13.64 12.58 4.91
N HIS A 263 -13.64 13.89 5.17
CA HIS A 263 -14.87 14.61 5.52
C HIS A 263 -15.64 15.05 4.29
N GLY A 264 -15.26 14.60 3.11
CA GLY A 264 -15.86 14.99 1.84
C GLY A 264 -14.87 15.74 0.98
N LEU A 265 -14.91 15.53 -0.33
CA LEU A 265 -13.96 16.21 -1.23
C LEU A 265 -14.09 17.71 -1.16
N MET A 266 -15.31 18.21 -0.94
CA MET A 266 -15.52 19.67 -0.88
C MET A 266 -15.11 20.28 0.45
N SER A 267 -14.84 19.46 1.45
CA SER A 267 -14.44 19.96 2.78
C SER A 267 -13.00 20.46 2.82
N GLY A 268 -12.17 20.01 1.89
CA GLY A 268 -10.74 20.28 1.92
C GLY A 268 -9.97 19.38 2.88
N LEU A 269 -10.67 18.50 3.63
CA LEU A 269 -10.05 17.58 4.57
C LEU A 269 -10.26 16.14 4.09
N HIS A 270 -9.40 15.73 3.19
CA HIS A 270 -9.44 14.40 2.59
C HIS A 270 -8.02 14.03 2.15
N SER A 271 -7.88 12.86 1.54
CA SER A 271 -6.59 12.36 1.07
C SER A 271 -6.69 11.82 -0.35
N ALA A 272 -7.56 12.41 -1.16
CA ALA A 272 -7.83 11.91 -2.51
C ALA A 272 -6.99 12.67 -3.54
N ALA A 273 -5.70 12.32 -3.62
CA ALA A 273 -4.76 13.06 -4.48
C ALA A 273 -5.10 12.94 -5.95
N LEU A 274 -5.53 11.75 -6.41
CA LEU A 274 -5.87 11.57 -7.82
C LEU A 274 -7.21 12.21 -8.16
N CYS A 275 -8.17 12.10 -7.27
CA CYS A 275 -9.51 12.62 -7.53
C CYS A 275 -9.54 14.16 -7.47
N ALA A 276 -8.73 14.77 -6.61
CA ALA A 276 -8.84 16.20 -6.34
C ALA A 276 -7.53 16.95 -6.35
N GLY A 277 -6.41 16.30 -6.59
CA GLY A 277 -5.10 16.95 -6.59
C GLY A 277 -4.62 17.34 -7.97
N LYS A 278 -3.37 17.76 -8.03
CA LYS A 278 -2.72 18.20 -9.25
C LYS A 278 -1.29 17.68 -9.31
N PRO A 279 -0.71 17.58 -10.52
CA PRO A 279 0.68 17.12 -10.63
C PRO A 279 1.68 18.04 -9.94
N GLY A 280 2.70 17.44 -9.35
CA GLY A 280 3.80 18.14 -8.71
C GLY A 280 4.82 17.14 -8.20
N VAL A 281 5.78 17.62 -7.39
CA VAL A 281 6.85 16.77 -6.87
C VAL A 281 6.69 16.59 -5.38
N LEU A 282 6.72 15.34 -4.98
CA LEU A 282 6.63 14.96 -3.56
C LEU A 282 7.35 13.64 -3.40
N UNK A 283 8.10 13.52 -2.39
CA UNK A 283 8.61 12.60 -2.18
C UNK A 283 9.49 12.17 -2.94
N GLY A 284 10.28 12.90 -3.62
CA GLY A 284 11.36 12.53 -4.51
C GLY A 284 10.90 12.11 -5.90
N ASN A 285 9.61 12.24 -6.23
CA ASN A 285 9.09 11.84 -7.53
C ASN A 285 7.98 12.79 -7.97
N ARG A 286 7.72 12.82 -9.27
CA ARG A 286 6.62 13.62 -9.81
C ARG A 286 5.36 12.75 -9.83
N THR A 287 4.28 13.31 -9.28
CA THR A 287 3.03 12.57 -9.14
C THR A 287 1.88 13.56 -8.96
N TYR A 288 0.69 13.07 -8.64
CA TYR A 288 -0.41 13.91 -8.17
C TYR A 288 -0.27 14.14 -6.67
N LEU A 289 -0.57 15.36 -6.24
CA LEU A 289 -0.53 15.64 -4.81
C LEU A 289 -1.50 16.76 -4.44
N LEU A 290 -1.75 16.88 -3.14
CA LEU A 290 -2.65 17.88 -2.60
C LEU A 290 -1.84 19.04 -2.07
N GLN A 291 -2.14 20.25 -2.58
CA GLN A 291 -1.47 21.48 -2.20
C GLN A 291 -2.51 22.53 -1.87
N ASP A 292 -2.15 23.43 -0.96
CA ASP A 292 -3.02 24.57 -0.66
C ASP A 292 -2.81 25.67 -1.72
N GLU A 293 -3.52 26.80 -1.54
CA GLU A 293 -3.46 27.87 -2.53
C GLU A 293 -2.08 28.51 -2.65
N ASN A 294 -1.21 28.29 -1.66
CA ASN A 294 0.15 28.81 -1.68
C ASN A 294 1.18 27.79 -2.18
N GLY A 295 0.71 26.64 -2.64
CA GLY A 295 1.60 25.59 -3.12
C GLY A 295 2.23 24.75 -2.04
N GLN A 296 1.82 24.91 -0.78
CA GLN A 296 2.31 24.09 0.31
C GLN A 296 1.54 22.77 0.34
N ILE A 297 2.22 21.72 0.82
CA ILE A 297 1.56 20.41 0.95
C ILE A 297 0.36 20.58 1.90
N ALA A 298 -0.80 20.14 1.43
CA ALA A 298 -2.03 20.33 2.19
C ALA A 298 -2.09 19.42 3.41
N GLU A 299 -2.77 19.89 4.43
CA GLU A 299 -3.16 19.04 5.54
C GLU A 299 -4.22 18.06 5.05
N THR A 300 -4.08 16.79 5.37
CA THR A 300 -4.99 15.77 4.90
C THR A 300 -5.76 15.14 6.05
N HIS A 301 -6.79 14.38 5.69
CA HIS A 301 -7.58 13.67 6.69
C HIS A 301 -8.15 12.38 6.11
N SER A 302 -8.10 11.34 6.91
CA SER A 302 -8.81 10.09 6.67
C SER A 302 -9.01 9.40 8.01
N VAL A 303 -10.15 8.76 8.19
CA VAL A 303 -10.36 7.91 9.35
C VAL A 303 -9.37 6.75 9.36
N SER A 304 -8.86 6.41 8.20
CA SER A 304 -7.88 5.33 8.04
C SER A 304 -6.47 5.92 8.00
N ALA A 305 -5.66 5.59 9.00
CA ALA A 305 -4.30 6.12 9.07
C ALA A 305 -3.48 5.76 7.84
N GLY A 306 -3.67 4.57 7.30
CA GLY A 306 -2.89 4.12 6.15
C GLY A 306 -3.22 4.83 4.85
N MET A 307 -4.32 5.59 4.81
CA MET A 307 -4.69 6.36 3.62
C MET A 307 -4.51 7.86 3.82
N ASP A 308 -3.99 8.28 4.95
CA ASP A 308 -3.87 9.71 5.27
C ASP A 308 -2.52 10.23 4.76
N TYR A 309 -2.48 10.54 3.48
CA TYR A 309 -1.24 10.92 2.79
C TYR A 309 -1.60 11.86 1.64
N PRO A 310 -0.83 12.92 1.42
CA PRO A 310 -1.19 13.93 0.41
C PRO A 310 -0.73 13.61 -1.01
N GLY A 311 -0.12 12.47 -1.24
CA GLY A 311 0.35 12.08 -2.57
C GLY A 311 -0.08 10.68 -2.92
N VAL A 312 0.52 10.13 -3.97
CA VAL A 312 0.17 8.79 -4.46
C VAL A 312 1.34 8.30 -5.32
N GLY A 313 1.42 7.00 -5.53
CA GLY A 313 2.46 6.46 -6.41
C GLY A 313 2.36 6.99 -7.83
N PRO A 314 3.49 7.27 -8.47
CA PRO A 314 3.44 7.87 -9.81
C PRO A 314 2.85 6.97 -10.88
N GLU A 315 2.93 5.66 -10.70
CA GLU A 315 2.32 4.76 -11.67
C GLU A 315 0.80 4.91 -11.69
N HIS A 316 0.20 5.17 -10.50
CA HIS A 316 -1.23 5.45 -10.45
C HIS A 316 -1.58 6.72 -11.22
N ALA A 317 -0.72 7.74 -11.11
CA ALA A 317 -0.94 8.97 -11.88
C ALA A 317 -0.96 8.67 -13.38
N TRP A 318 -0.05 7.84 -13.82
CA TRP A 318 0.00 7.45 -15.23
C TRP A 318 -1.23 6.62 -15.62
N LEU A 319 -1.63 5.66 -14.80
CA LEU A 319 -2.80 4.85 -15.11
C LEU A 319 -4.07 5.70 -15.20
N LYS A 320 -4.16 6.74 -14.35
CA LYS A 320 -5.28 7.68 -14.43
C LYS A 320 -5.25 8.47 -15.72
N ASP A 321 -4.12 9.10 -16.02
CA ASP A 321 -4.01 9.99 -17.18
C ASP A 321 -4.16 9.22 -18.50
N SER A 322 -3.65 7.99 -18.55
CA SER A 322 -3.76 7.18 -19.75
C SER A 322 -5.14 6.56 -19.93
N GLY A 323 -5.98 6.65 -18.91
CA GLY A 323 -7.32 6.07 -18.97
C GLY A 323 -7.37 4.59 -18.69
N ARG A 324 -6.27 3.97 -18.28
CA ARG A 324 -6.29 2.52 -18.02
C ARG A 324 -7.02 2.20 -16.72
N ALA A 325 -6.93 3.06 -15.72
CA ALA A 325 -7.63 2.85 -14.45
C ALA A 325 -8.45 4.07 -14.12
N GLY A 326 -9.59 3.84 -13.45
CA GLY A 326 -10.40 4.90 -12.91
C GLY A 326 -10.12 5.06 -11.43
N TYR A 327 -10.41 6.25 -10.90
CA TYR A 327 -10.19 6.51 -9.48
C TYR A 327 -11.41 7.24 -8.93
N VAL A 328 -11.88 6.75 -7.79
CA VAL A 328 -13.05 7.27 -7.09
C VAL A 328 -12.67 7.53 -5.63
N ALA A 329 -13.56 8.14 -4.89
CA ALA A 329 -13.28 8.43 -3.48
C ALA A 329 -14.48 8.06 -2.62
N ILE A 330 -14.18 7.58 -1.42
CA ILE A 330 -15.17 7.15 -0.43
C ILE A 330 -14.86 7.92 0.85
N ASP A 331 -15.91 8.50 1.47
CA ASP A 331 -15.68 9.29 2.68
C ASP A 331 -15.64 8.41 3.94
N ASP A 332 -15.29 9.03 5.07
CA ASP A 332 -15.14 8.31 6.34
C ASP A 332 -16.42 7.57 6.72
N LYS A 333 -17.57 8.20 6.54
CA LYS A 333 -18.84 7.62 6.93
C LYS A 333 -19.14 6.38 6.11
N GLU A 334 -18.94 6.46 4.81
CA GLU A 334 -19.14 5.31 3.92
C GLU A 334 -18.20 4.17 4.26
N ALA A 335 -16.93 4.50 4.54
CA ALA A 335 -15.94 3.48 4.88
C ALA A 335 -16.31 2.78 6.20
N LEU A 336 -16.72 3.54 7.20
CA LEU A 336 -17.12 2.96 8.47
C LEU A 336 -18.33 2.06 8.32
N GLN A 337 -19.30 2.47 7.51
CA GLN A 337 -20.47 1.63 7.26
C GLN A 337 -20.07 0.31 6.61
N ALA A 338 -19.18 0.37 5.61
CA ALA A 338 -18.71 -0.84 4.95
C ALA A 338 -17.93 -1.74 5.91
N PHE A 339 -17.15 -1.13 6.80
CA PHE A 339 -16.42 -1.88 7.82
C PHE A 339 -17.41 -2.70 8.66
N HIS A 340 -18.44 -2.05 9.18
CA HIS A 340 -19.45 -2.73 10.00
C HIS A 340 -20.20 -3.79 9.20
N ASP A 341 -20.56 -3.48 7.97
CA ASP A 341 -21.29 -4.42 7.13
C ASP A 341 -20.47 -5.68 6.86
N CYS A 342 -19.19 -5.50 6.56
CA CYS A 342 -18.32 -6.64 6.31
C CYS A 342 -18.23 -7.53 7.55
N CYS A 343 -18.09 -6.91 8.73
CA CYS A 343 -18.05 -7.64 9.98
C CYS A 343 -19.31 -8.45 10.18
N ARG A 344 -20.47 -7.82 10.03
CA ARG A 344 -21.73 -8.46 10.38
C ARG A 344 -22.26 -9.41 9.33
N ILE A 345 -21.96 -9.13 8.07
CA ILE A 345 -22.53 -9.94 6.98
C ILE A 345 -21.60 -11.10 6.64
N GLU A 346 -20.27 -10.85 6.61
CA GLU A 346 -19.34 -11.89 6.18
C GLU A 346 -18.47 -12.45 7.30
N GLY A 347 -18.53 -11.88 8.50
CA GLY A 347 -17.70 -12.37 9.59
C GLY A 347 -16.21 -12.08 9.39
N ILE A 348 -15.90 -11.04 8.65
CA ILE A 348 -14.52 -10.63 8.38
C ILE A 348 -14.38 -9.19 8.85
N ILE A 349 -13.36 -8.92 9.68
CA ILE A 349 -13.08 -7.57 10.15
C ILE A 349 -11.99 -6.98 9.25
N PRO A 350 -12.35 -6.12 8.28
CA PRO A 350 -11.37 -5.62 7.33
C PRO A 350 -10.62 -4.43 7.92
N ALA A 351 -9.41 -4.18 7.42
CA ALA A 351 -8.75 -2.92 7.72
C ALA A 351 -9.62 -1.77 7.22
N LEU A 352 -9.56 -0.63 7.91
CA LEU A 352 -10.30 0.56 7.47
C LEU A 352 -9.89 0.99 6.06
N GLU A 353 -8.62 0.78 5.70
CA GLU A 353 -8.17 1.04 4.33
C GLU A 353 -9.00 0.22 3.35
N SER A 354 -9.07 -1.09 3.60
CA SER A 354 -9.81 -2.00 2.73
C SER A 354 -11.29 -1.70 2.71
N ALA A 355 -11.82 -1.18 3.81
CA ALA A 355 -13.24 -0.85 3.89
C ALA A 355 -13.65 0.20 2.86
N HIS A 356 -12.72 1.10 2.48
CA HIS A 356 -13.01 2.06 1.41
C HIS A 356 -13.31 1.34 0.10
N ALA A 357 -12.49 0.35 -0.25
CA ALA A 357 -12.72 -0.41 -1.47
C ALA A 357 -13.99 -1.24 -1.39
N ILE A 358 -14.27 -1.81 -0.24
CA ILE A 358 -15.51 -2.58 -0.05
C ILE A 358 -16.73 -1.67 -0.21
N ALA A 359 -16.67 -0.46 0.33
CA ALA A 359 -17.78 0.49 0.19
C ALA A 359 -18.09 0.76 -1.27
N TYR A 360 -17.04 1.01 -2.06
CA TYR A 360 -17.28 1.27 -3.48
C TYR A 360 -17.76 0.00 -4.20
N ALA A 361 -17.25 -1.17 -3.82
CA ALA A 361 -17.70 -2.41 -4.42
C ALA A 361 -19.19 -2.60 -4.26
N CYS A 362 -19.71 -2.28 -3.07
CA CYS A 362 -21.15 -2.43 -2.82
C CYS A 362 -21.97 -1.45 -3.66
N LYS A 363 -21.49 -0.19 -3.78
CA LYS A 363 -22.17 0.79 -4.63
C LYS A 363 -22.18 0.34 -6.08
N LEU A 364 -21.03 -0.12 -6.55
CA LEU A 364 -20.89 -0.55 -7.94
C LEU A 364 -21.72 -1.78 -8.23
N ALA A 365 -21.72 -2.76 -7.32
CA ALA A 365 -22.44 -4.02 -7.55
C ALA A 365 -23.92 -3.77 -7.79
N ALA A 366 -24.49 -2.82 -7.07
CA ALA A 366 -25.92 -2.53 -7.21
C ALA A 366 -26.29 -2.00 -8.60
N THR A 367 -25.32 -1.50 -9.35
CA THR A 367 -25.56 -0.96 -10.68
C THR A 367 -25.30 -1.97 -11.80
N LEU A 368 -24.85 -3.18 -11.47
CA LEU A 368 -24.44 -4.17 -12.45
C LEU A 368 -25.33 -5.42 -12.37
N GLY A 369 -25.32 -6.21 -13.42
CA GLY A 369 -26.06 -7.47 -13.42
C GLY A 369 -25.37 -8.54 -12.59
N LYS A 370 -26.14 -9.57 -12.27
CA LYS A 370 -25.65 -10.67 -11.43
C LYS A 370 -24.58 -11.51 -12.13
N ASP A 371 -24.44 -11.39 -13.43
CA ASP A 371 -23.43 -12.11 -14.19
C ASP A 371 -22.07 -11.44 -14.13
N LYS A 372 -21.98 -10.24 -13.56
CA LYS A 372 -20.72 -9.52 -13.44
C LYS A 372 -20.02 -9.87 -12.14
N THR A 373 -18.68 -9.77 -12.14
CA THR A 373 -17.89 -10.04 -10.94
C THR A 373 -16.99 -8.87 -10.62
N ILE A 374 -16.90 -8.57 -9.32
CA ILE A 374 -16.03 -7.54 -8.78
C ILE A 374 -15.05 -8.20 -7.81
N LEU A 375 -13.76 -8.04 -8.08
CA LEU A 375 -12.72 -8.58 -7.20
C LEU A 375 -12.13 -7.42 -6.41
N VAL A 376 -12.21 -7.50 -5.08
CA VAL A 376 -11.71 -6.46 -4.18
C VAL A 376 -10.47 -6.99 -3.49
N ASN A 377 -9.39 -6.20 -3.48
CA ASN A 377 -8.22 -6.56 -2.70
C ASN A 377 -8.50 -6.22 -1.23
N LEU A 378 -8.74 -7.23 -0.41
CA LEU A 378 -8.91 -7.04 1.03
C LEU A 378 -7.52 -7.00 1.63
N SER A 379 -6.94 -5.81 1.65
CA SER A 379 -5.50 -5.62 1.77
C SER A 379 -4.96 -5.87 3.18
N GLY A 380 -5.82 -5.82 4.20
CA GLY A 380 -5.37 -6.09 5.55
C GLY A 380 -6.54 -6.30 6.50
N ARG A 381 -6.22 -6.82 7.70
CA ARG A 381 -7.25 -7.08 8.70
C ARG A 381 -7.42 -5.88 9.60
N GLY A 382 -8.61 -5.78 10.21
CA GLY A 382 -9.03 -4.61 10.96
C GLY A 382 -8.72 -4.64 12.44
N ASP A 383 -8.04 -5.68 12.94
CA ASP A 383 -7.73 -5.76 14.36
C ASP A 383 -7.00 -4.53 14.88
N LYS A 384 -6.17 -3.94 14.03
CA LYS A 384 -5.43 -2.73 14.37
C LYS A 384 -6.31 -1.49 14.51
N ASP A 385 -7.55 -1.58 14.04
CA ASP A 385 -8.45 -0.41 13.96
C ASP A 385 -9.54 -0.40 15.02
N MET A 386 -9.48 -1.33 15.97
CA MET A 386 -10.55 -1.47 16.96
C MET A 386 -10.80 -0.17 17.71
N HIS A 387 -9.75 0.46 18.20
CA HIS A 387 -9.89 1.70 18.98
C HIS A 387 -10.48 2.82 18.12
N THR A 388 -9.95 2.98 16.90
CA THR A 388 -10.43 4.03 15.99
C THR A 388 -11.90 3.84 15.66
N VAL A 389 -12.30 2.60 15.36
CA VAL A 389 -13.69 2.32 15.00
C VAL A 389 -14.61 2.55 16.19
N ALA A 390 -14.19 2.08 17.37
CA ALA A 390 -15.00 2.28 18.57
C ALA A 390 -15.24 3.76 18.85
N GLN A 391 -14.19 4.57 18.73
CA GLN A 391 -14.33 6.01 18.95
C GLN A 391 -15.22 6.66 17.89
N ALA A 392 -15.04 6.28 16.63
CA ALA A 392 -15.79 6.90 15.54
C ALA A 392 -17.27 6.58 15.60
N THR A 393 -17.63 5.40 16.10
CA THR A 393 -19.03 4.98 16.17
C THR A 393 -19.67 5.26 17.52
N GLY A 394 -18.92 5.81 18.47
CA GLY A 394 -19.42 6.06 19.81
C GLY A 394 -19.61 4.83 20.66
N SER A 395 -19.10 3.69 20.25
CA SER A 395 -19.18 2.43 20.99
C SER A 395 -17.99 2.34 21.93
N GLU A 396 -18.25 2.49 23.21
CA GLU A 396 -17.21 2.34 24.20
C GLU A 396 -17.17 0.89 24.63
N GLY A 397 -16.28 0.13 24.08
CA GLY A 397 -16.04 -1.29 24.32
C GLY A 397 -16.69 -2.05 25.42
#